data_6b9d1b4787f6d50902fd429f91a18483
#
_entry.id   6b9d1b4787f6d50902fd429f91a18483
#
_cell.length_a   1.000
_cell.length_b   1.000
_cell.length_c   1.000
_cell.angle_alpha   90.00
_cell.angle_beta   90.00
_cell.angle_gamma   90.00
#
_symmetry.space_group_name_H-M   'P 1'
#
loop_
_entity.id
_entity.type
_entity.pdbx_description
1 polymer ?
#
loop_
_entity_poly.entity_id
_entity_poly.type
_entity_poly.pdbx_seq_one_letter_code
_entity_poly.pdbx_strand_id
1 'polypeptide(L)'
;MGQMLETRRRMIRSRGRTMRLIRRATNGVPQQTVDLMGFPRLYRPGEIEGAIQQGDQQVEILADELDAAGFGAPTTGHLLVLDGRQVTLQGARPIYEGADLIGHSLWVRG
;
A
#
# COMPACT_ATOMS: atom_id res chain seq x y z
N MET A 1 11.92 -3.22 18.79
CA MET A 1 10.67 -2.89 18.51
C MET A 1 10.50 -1.47 18.46
N GLY A 2 9.98 -1.05 17.44
CA GLY A 2 10.11 0.31 17.19
C GLY A 2 8.89 1.12 17.48
N GLN A 3 9.14 2.31 17.94
CA GLN A 3 8.14 3.34 18.08
C GLN A 3 7.55 3.70 16.72
N MET A 4 8.34 3.60 15.67
CA MET A 4 7.91 3.92 14.32
C MET A 4 6.79 3.00 13.85
N LEU A 5 6.91 1.70 14.11
CA LEU A 5 5.85 0.75 13.80
C LEU A 5 4.60 1.03 14.63
N GLU A 6 4.76 1.29 15.92
CA GLU A 6 3.64 1.59 16.81
C GLU A 6 2.90 2.85 16.37
N THR A 7 3.64 3.89 16.01
CA THR A 7 3.06 5.15 15.55
C THR A 7 2.27 4.96 14.26
N ARG A 8 2.85 4.23 13.29
CA ARG A 8 2.18 3.96 12.02
C ARG A 8 0.94 3.10 12.20
N ARG A 9 1.04 2.07 13.05
CA ARG A 9 -0.11 1.21 13.32
C ARG A 9 -1.25 2.00 13.93
N ARG A 10 -0.96 2.90 14.86
CA ARG A 10 -1.97 3.74 15.50
C ARG A 10 -2.61 4.68 14.49
N MET A 11 -1.80 5.31 13.65
CA MET A 11 -2.29 6.23 12.63
C MET A 11 -3.19 5.51 11.62
N ILE A 12 -2.77 4.36 11.15
CA ILE A 12 -3.55 3.59 10.18
C ILE A 12 -4.86 3.10 10.78
N ARG A 13 -4.84 2.67 12.05
CA ARG A 13 -6.08 2.24 12.72
C ARG A 13 -7.05 3.37 12.93
N SER A 14 -6.55 4.58 13.25
CA SER A 14 -7.43 5.71 13.57
C SER A 14 -7.87 6.48 12.34
N ARG A 15 -7.06 6.53 11.29
CA ARG A 15 -7.34 7.36 10.10
C ARG A 15 -7.42 6.57 8.81
N GLY A 16 -7.08 5.29 8.86
CA GLY A 16 -7.07 4.46 7.67
C GLY A 16 -8.43 3.88 7.37
N ARG A 17 -8.48 3.11 6.29
CA ARG A 17 -9.69 2.45 5.79
C ARG A 17 -9.36 1.04 5.39
N THR A 18 -10.38 0.19 5.43
CA THR A 18 -10.24 -1.17 4.90
C THR A 18 -10.11 -1.10 3.39
N MET A 19 -9.13 -1.81 2.86
CA MET A 19 -8.84 -1.86 1.44
C MET A 19 -8.61 -3.30 1.04
N ARG A 20 -8.68 -3.56 -0.27
CA ARG A 20 -8.35 -4.88 -0.82
C ARG A 20 -7.23 -4.73 -1.83
N LEU A 21 -6.12 -5.43 -1.58
CA LEU A 21 -5.00 -5.48 -2.51
C LEU A 21 -5.13 -6.75 -3.34
N ILE A 22 -4.96 -6.63 -4.65
CA ILE A 22 -5.19 -7.71 -5.59
C ILE A 22 -3.94 -7.94 -6.43
N ARG A 23 -3.45 -9.18 -6.42
CA ARG A 23 -2.45 -9.64 -7.37
C ARG A 23 -3.17 -10.39 -8.47
N ARG A 24 -3.09 -9.88 -9.69
CA ARG A 24 -3.78 -10.50 -10.81
C ARG A 24 -3.25 -11.91 -11.08
N ALA A 25 -4.13 -12.75 -11.61
CA ALA A 25 -3.72 -14.06 -12.08
C ALA A 25 -2.72 -13.92 -13.21
N THR A 26 -1.71 -14.79 -13.19
CA THR A 26 -0.71 -14.90 -14.26
C THR A 26 -0.61 -16.37 -14.66
N ASN A 27 0.21 -16.68 -15.68
CA ASN A 27 0.33 -18.06 -16.14
C ASN A 27 0.65 -19.01 -15.00
N GLY A 28 -0.30 -19.92 -14.72
CA GLY A 28 -0.11 -20.93 -13.69
C GLY A 28 -0.29 -20.46 -12.26
N VAL A 29 -0.53 -19.16 -12.02
CA VAL A 29 -0.69 -18.61 -10.69
C VAL A 29 -2.05 -17.94 -10.59
N PRO A 30 -2.94 -18.40 -9.69
CA PRO A 30 -4.27 -17.81 -9.54
C PRO A 30 -4.18 -16.41 -8.91
N GLN A 31 -5.26 -15.65 -9.09
CA GLN A 31 -5.40 -14.35 -8.45
C GLN A 31 -5.38 -14.50 -6.93
N GLN A 32 -4.69 -13.58 -6.27
CA GLN A 32 -4.66 -13.51 -4.82
C GLN A 32 -5.19 -12.15 -4.36
N THR A 33 -5.90 -12.16 -3.25
CA THR A 33 -6.40 -10.92 -2.63
C THR A 33 -6.09 -10.93 -1.15
N VAL A 34 -5.94 -9.74 -0.57
CA VAL A 34 -5.81 -9.56 0.86
C VAL A 34 -6.55 -8.30 1.27
N ASP A 35 -7.35 -8.41 2.33
CA ASP A 35 -8.00 -7.26 2.94
C ASP A 35 -7.10 -6.72 4.04
N LEU A 36 -6.89 -5.42 4.04
CA LEU A 36 -6.00 -4.78 4.99
C LEU A 36 -6.44 -3.34 5.24
N MET A 37 -5.81 -2.72 6.23
CA MET A 37 -6.01 -1.31 6.51
C MET A 37 -4.93 -0.50 5.84
N GLY A 38 -5.31 0.61 5.22
CA GLY A 38 -4.37 1.53 4.61
C GLY A 38 -4.75 2.97 4.89
N PHE A 39 -3.78 3.85 4.78
CA PHE A 39 -3.97 5.29 4.99
C PHE A 39 -3.67 6.03 3.69
N PRO A 40 -4.73 6.49 2.96
CA PRO A 40 -4.54 7.20 1.71
C PRO A 40 -4.34 8.70 1.94
N ARG A 41 -3.53 9.32 1.09
CA ARG A 41 -3.44 10.78 1.02
C ARG A 41 -3.06 11.20 -0.40
N LEU A 42 -3.45 12.41 -0.77
CA LEU A 42 -3.00 12.99 -2.03
C LEU A 42 -1.56 13.48 -1.88
N TYR A 43 -0.80 13.44 -2.97
CA TYR A 43 0.52 14.03 -2.99
C TYR A 43 0.41 15.55 -2.91
N ARG A 44 1.31 16.17 -2.15
CA ARG A 44 1.40 17.63 -2.09
C ARG A 44 2.01 18.15 -3.39
N PRO A 45 1.72 19.40 -3.77
CA PRO A 45 2.29 19.96 -5.02
C PRO A 45 3.80 19.81 -5.13
N GLY A 46 4.54 19.97 -4.04
CA GLY A 46 5.99 19.81 -4.03
C GLY A 46 6.47 18.38 -4.20
N GLU A 47 5.58 17.41 -4.09
CA GLU A 47 5.90 15.99 -4.28
C GLU A 47 5.58 15.51 -5.69
N ILE A 48 4.90 16.33 -6.48
CA ILE A 48 4.51 15.96 -7.85
C ILE A 48 5.67 16.25 -8.77
N GLU A 49 6.48 15.22 -9.01
CA GLU A 49 7.61 15.32 -9.92
C GLU A 49 7.87 13.95 -10.55
N GLY A 50 8.63 13.94 -11.62
CA GLY A 50 8.90 12.72 -12.36
C GLY A 50 7.62 12.14 -12.92
N ALA A 51 7.35 10.88 -12.62
CA ALA A 51 6.18 10.17 -13.13
C ALA A 51 4.93 10.36 -12.27
N ILE A 52 5.05 10.97 -11.10
CA ILE A 52 3.89 11.22 -10.22
C ILE A 52 3.05 12.34 -10.83
N GLN A 53 1.74 12.08 -11.00
CA GLN A 53 0.81 13.01 -11.60
C GLN A 53 -0.15 13.56 -10.57
N GLN A 54 -0.68 14.74 -10.84
CA GLN A 54 -1.72 15.32 -10.01
C GLN A 54 -2.93 14.39 -9.98
N GLY A 55 -3.46 14.14 -8.79
CA GLY A 55 -4.55 13.18 -8.59
C GLY A 55 -4.08 11.81 -8.16
N ASP A 56 -2.80 11.49 -8.31
CA ASP A 56 -2.25 10.26 -7.77
C ASP A 56 -2.32 10.29 -6.24
N GLN A 57 -2.43 9.12 -5.64
CA GLN A 57 -2.48 9.01 -4.19
C GLN A 57 -1.36 8.15 -3.66
N GLN A 58 -0.95 8.44 -2.44
CA GLN A 58 -0.06 7.60 -1.67
C GLN A 58 -0.90 6.82 -0.66
N VAL A 59 -0.67 5.53 -0.55
CA VAL A 59 -1.35 4.69 0.43
C VAL A 59 -0.30 4.00 1.28
N GLU A 60 -0.37 4.20 2.59
CA GLU A 60 0.57 3.56 3.50
C GLU A 60 -0.10 2.35 4.14
N ILE A 61 0.57 1.20 4.08
CA ILE A 61 0.08 -0.05 4.65
C ILE A 61 1.15 -0.68 5.54
N LEU A 62 0.74 -1.61 6.39
CA LEU A 62 1.65 -2.35 7.26
C LEU A 62 2.08 -3.66 6.60
N ALA A 63 3.32 -4.05 6.85
CA ALA A 63 3.87 -5.28 6.28
C ALA A 63 3.29 -6.54 6.93
N ASP A 64 2.96 -6.49 8.22
CA ASP A 64 2.49 -7.66 8.95
C ASP A 64 1.18 -8.24 8.41
N GLU A 65 0.30 -7.40 7.90
CA GLU A 65 -0.95 -7.89 7.30
C GLU A 65 -0.69 -8.67 6.02
N LEU A 66 0.28 -8.24 5.23
CA LEU A 66 0.68 -8.98 4.02
C LEU A 66 1.35 -10.28 4.36
N ASP A 67 2.24 -10.27 5.36
CA ASP A 67 2.95 -11.47 5.80
C ASP A 67 1.97 -12.51 6.33
N ALA A 68 1.00 -12.09 7.15
CA ALA A 68 -0.01 -12.99 7.70
C ALA A 68 -0.85 -13.67 6.61
N ALA A 69 -1.07 -12.98 5.50
CA ALA A 69 -1.84 -13.51 4.38
C ALA A 69 -0.98 -14.28 3.38
N GLY A 70 0.34 -14.27 3.53
CA GLY A 70 1.23 -14.89 2.58
C GLY A 70 1.22 -14.23 1.21
N PHE A 71 0.86 -12.94 1.16
CA PHE A 71 0.69 -12.22 -0.10
C PHE A 71 2.02 -11.84 -0.75
N GLY A 72 3.03 -11.54 0.07
CA GLY A 72 4.31 -11.05 -0.43
C GLY A 72 4.32 -9.53 -0.59
N ALA A 73 5.36 -9.02 -1.22
CA ALA A 73 5.52 -7.58 -1.41
C ALA A 73 4.61 -7.06 -2.53
N PRO A 74 4.00 -5.88 -2.35
CA PRO A 74 3.24 -5.25 -3.42
C PRO A 74 4.19 -4.74 -4.52
N THR A 75 3.75 -4.80 -5.76
CA THR A 75 4.53 -4.35 -6.91
C THR A 75 3.66 -3.60 -7.91
N THR A 76 4.31 -2.93 -8.85
CA THR A 76 3.65 -2.23 -9.95
C THR A 76 2.71 -3.19 -10.69
N GLY A 77 1.54 -2.72 -11.01
CA GLY A 77 0.53 -3.49 -11.73
C GLY A 77 -0.47 -4.21 -10.83
N HIS A 78 -0.19 -4.33 -9.53
CA HIS A 78 -1.21 -4.82 -8.61
C HIS A 78 -2.36 -3.82 -8.55
N LEU A 79 -3.53 -4.30 -8.15
CA LEU A 79 -4.72 -3.46 -8.04
C LEU A 79 -5.04 -3.23 -6.57
N LEU A 80 -5.66 -2.10 -6.28
CA LEU A 80 -6.12 -1.78 -4.95
C LEU A 80 -7.56 -1.29 -5.04
N VAL A 81 -8.45 -1.84 -4.22
CA VAL A 81 -9.81 -1.33 -4.09
C VAL A 81 -9.82 -0.36 -2.92
N LEU A 82 -10.00 0.91 -3.23
CA LEU A 82 -9.96 2.01 -2.30
C LEU A 82 -11.28 2.78 -2.38
N ASP A 83 -12.04 2.79 -1.30
CA ASP A 83 -13.35 3.46 -1.25
C ASP A 83 -14.28 3.01 -2.37
N GLY A 84 -14.28 1.70 -2.66
CA GLY A 84 -15.13 1.13 -3.70
C GLY A 84 -14.62 1.34 -5.11
N ARG A 85 -13.46 1.97 -5.30
CA ARG A 85 -12.86 2.19 -6.62
C ARG A 85 -11.61 1.35 -6.77
N GLN A 86 -11.45 0.76 -7.94
CA GLN A 86 -10.25 0.03 -8.27
C GLN A 86 -9.21 0.99 -8.85
N VAL A 87 -8.05 1.03 -8.21
CA VAL A 87 -6.91 1.83 -8.68
C VAL A 87 -5.73 0.91 -8.94
N THR A 88 -4.76 1.37 -9.71
CA THR A 88 -3.60 0.58 -10.10
C THR A 88 -2.35 1.07 -9.39
N LEU A 89 -1.56 0.14 -8.84
CA LEU A 89 -0.26 0.48 -8.28
C LEU A 89 0.69 0.88 -9.39
N GLN A 90 1.21 2.08 -9.29
CA GLN A 90 2.26 2.59 -10.16
C GLN A 90 3.63 2.24 -9.60
N GLY A 91 3.72 2.04 -8.31
CA GLY A 91 4.94 1.65 -7.64
C GLY A 91 4.69 1.37 -6.16
N ALA A 92 5.69 0.80 -5.52
CA ALA A 92 5.65 0.53 -4.08
C ALA A 92 7.06 0.69 -3.52
N ARG A 93 7.13 1.29 -2.34
CA ARG A 93 8.40 1.52 -1.65
C ARG A 93 8.33 0.90 -0.27
N PRO A 94 9.29 0.07 0.12
CA PRO A 94 9.30 -0.49 1.47
C PRO A 94 9.64 0.58 2.49
N ILE A 95 9.10 0.42 3.69
CA ILE A 95 9.38 1.28 4.83
C ILE A 95 10.04 0.42 5.90
N TYR A 96 11.24 0.82 6.30
CA TYR A 96 12.02 0.08 7.28
C TYR A 96 12.18 0.87 8.57
N GLU A 97 12.29 0.13 9.66
CA GLU A 97 12.78 0.66 10.92
C GLU A 97 14.00 -0.19 11.27
N GLY A 98 15.20 0.39 11.14
CA GLY A 98 16.42 -0.42 11.20
C GLY A 98 16.43 -1.45 10.08
N ALA A 99 16.59 -2.73 10.43
CA ALA A 99 16.56 -3.83 9.48
C ALA A 99 15.17 -4.42 9.30
N ASP A 100 14.17 -3.94 10.05
CA ASP A 100 12.84 -4.52 10.04
C ASP A 100 11.95 -3.83 9.01
N LEU A 101 11.36 -4.63 8.12
CA LEU A 101 10.36 -4.13 7.17
C LEU A 101 9.04 -3.97 7.93
N ILE A 102 8.57 -2.73 8.07
CA ILE A 102 7.36 -2.44 8.84
C ILE A 102 6.17 -2.06 7.99
N GLY A 103 6.38 -1.67 6.75
CA GLY A 103 5.26 -1.28 5.90
C GLY A 103 5.69 -1.01 4.47
N HIS A 104 4.73 -0.51 3.71
CA HIS A 104 4.96 -0.10 2.32
C HIS A 104 4.22 1.19 2.04
N SER A 105 4.83 2.04 1.23
CA SER A 105 4.19 3.22 0.69
C SER A 105 3.83 2.92 -0.76
N LEU A 106 2.54 2.89 -1.06
CA LEU A 106 2.04 2.56 -2.39
C LEU A 106 1.72 3.83 -3.15
N TRP A 107 2.09 3.85 -4.42
CA TRP A 107 1.76 4.94 -5.33
C TRP A 107 0.70 4.43 -6.29
N VAL A 108 -0.50 5.02 -6.23
CA VAL A 108 -1.66 4.50 -6.98
C VAL A 108 -2.27 5.58 -7.87
N ARG A 109 -2.88 5.10 -8.95
CA ARG A 109 -3.55 5.95 -9.94
C ARG A 109 -4.87 5.30 -10.32
N GLY A 110 -5.93 6.09 -10.26
CA GLY A 110 -7.27 5.62 -10.58
C GLY A 110 -7.70 5.76 -12.01
#